data_5b3ee57d84d460a6434506be936571f4
#
_entry.id   5b3ee57d84d460a6434506be936571f4
#
_cell.length_a   1.000
_cell.length_b   1.000
_cell.length_c   1.000
_cell.angle_alpha   90.00
_cell.angle_beta   90.00
_cell.angle_gamma   90.00
#
_symmetry.space_group_name_H-M   'P 1'
#
loop_
_entity.id
_entity.type
_entity.pdbx_description
1 polymer ?
#
loop_
_entity_poly.entity_id
_entity_poly.type
_entity_poly.pdbx_seq_one_letter_code
_entity_poly.pdbx_strand_id
1 'polypeptide(L)'
;VAPEDEKDEADLEETILRIGEGMANPALVHTFTGKIMGSLEYLEHLGVPLREAKANKEREFIPCFDHKNRLWKGIEKPGSSQMMSKRLRELKVACLEHMTIIRLLKEGERVCGALAVKRKDEGFSLVEILSPAVILATGGMGGLFTHRLTTDDVTGIGQYLALESGAKLFNLEFMQMMLGHVHPAPKTIYNEKMFRFSRFYGADKELFSEWEEEEREKQLELRSGYGPFTTRLSSKKVDLEIYKESQRRREGIRVVYQEEVKRHQPEFIKTYFDWLKEEKNLTMDDLVWLSMYAHASNG
;
A
#
# COMPACT_ATOMS: atom_id res chain seq x y z
N VAL A 1 -5.44 -11.65 -2.01
CA VAL A 1 -5.51 -12.70 -3.03
C VAL A 1 -5.16 -14.01 -2.35
N ALA A 2 -5.94 -15.07 -2.59
CA ALA A 2 -5.73 -16.38 -1.96
C ALA A 2 -5.89 -17.49 -2.99
N PRO A 3 -5.14 -18.59 -2.87
CA PRO A 3 -5.32 -19.78 -3.70
C PRO A 3 -6.62 -20.51 -3.31
N GLU A 4 -7.24 -21.18 -4.28
CA GLU A 4 -8.48 -21.94 -4.06
C GLU A 4 -8.20 -23.41 -3.72
N ASP A 5 -7.09 -23.95 -4.19
CA ASP A 5 -6.63 -25.32 -3.97
C ASP A 5 -5.09 -25.43 -4.07
N GLU A 6 -4.54 -26.63 -3.87
CA GLU A 6 -3.09 -26.89 -3.95
C GLU A 6 -2.49 -26.57 -5.34
N LYS A 7 -3.26 -26.78 -6.42
CA LYS A 7 -2.82 -26.47 -7.78
C LYS A 7 -2.74 -24.96 -7.98
N ASP A 8 -3.72 -24.24 -7.44
CA ASP A 8 -3.75 -22.78 -7.50
C ASP A 8 -2.67 -22.17 -6.60
N GLU A 9 -2.32 -22.81 -5.48
CA GLU A 9 -1.20 -22.44 -4.62
C GLU A 9 0.13 -22.55 -5.36
N ALA A 10 0.38 -23.66 -6.03
CA ALA A 10 1.58 -23.85 -6.82
C ALA A 10 1.70 -22.84 -7.97
N ASP A 11 0.60 -22.55 -8.64
CA ASP A 11 0.53 -21.54 -9.70
C ASP A 11 0.76 -20.10 -9.16
N LEU A 12 0.29 -19.80 -7.96
CA LEU A 12 0.57 -18.53 -7.30
C LEU A 12 2.04 -18.39 -6.93
N GLU A 13 2.64 -19.46 -6.39
CA GLU A 13 4.07 -19.52 -6.09
C GLU A 13 4.92 -19.26 -7.33
N GLU A 14 4.67 -20.00 -8.42
CA GLU A 14 5.34 -19.80 -9.71
C GLU A 14 5.18 -18.38 -10.22
N THR A 15 3.97 -17.83 -10.12
CA THR A 15 3.67 -16.46 -10.54
C THR A 15 4.49 -15.44 -9.77
N ILE A 16 4.58 -15.56 -8.44
CA ILE A 16 5.38 -14.64 -7.61
C ILE A 16 6.86 -14.74 -7.97
N LEU A 17 7.40 -15.95 -8.12
CA LEU A 17 8.80 -16.15 -8.49
C LEU A 17 9.13 -15.59 -9.86
N ARG A 18 8.27 -15.83 -10.84
CA ARG A 18 8.42 -15.31 -12.21
C ARG A 18 8.39 -13.78 -12.23
N ILE A 19 7.47 -13.17 -11.47
CA ILE A 19 7.34 -11.71 -11.37
C ILE A 19 8.53 -11.10 -10.66
N GLY A 20 9.04 -11.78 -9.65
CA GLY A 20 10.21 -11.33 -8.88
C GLY A 20 11.51 -11.32 -9.68
N GLU A 21 11.55 -11.88 -10.91
CA GLU A 21 12.71 -11.81 -11.82
C GLU A 21 14.05 -12.19 -11.15
N GLY A 22 14.02 -13.19 -10.24
CA GLY A 22 15.17 -13.64 -9.47
C GLY A 22 15.44 -12.86 -8.17
N MET A 23 14.69 -11.80 -7.88
CA MET A 23 14.83 -11.04 -6.63
C MET A 23 14.01 -11.62 -5.48
N ALA A 24 12.98 -12.41 -5.76
CA ALA A 24 12.18 -13.06 -4.74
C ALA A 24 12.95 -14.24 -4.13
N ASN A 25 12.89 -14.40 -2.80
CA ASN A 25 13.47 -15.54 -2.10
C ASN A 25 12.50 -16.74 -2.20
N PRO A 26 12.86 -17.84 -2.91
CA PRO A 26 11.94 -18.95 -3.14
C PRO A 26 11.42 -19.60 -1.85
N ALA A 27 12.27 -19.75 -0.82
CA ALA A 27 11.87 -20.37 0.45
C ALA A 27 10.83 -19.51 1.20
N LEU A 28 10.95 -18.18 1.13
CA LEU A 28 9.96 -17.28 1.72
C LEU A 28 8.67 -17.26 0.91
N VAL A 29 8.75 -17.30 -0.43
CA VAL A 29 7.57 -17.38 -1.29
C VAL A 29 6.80 -18.65 -1.00
N HIS A 30 7.46 -19.81 -0.97
CA HIS A 30 6.86 -21.09 -0.63
C HIS A 30 6.19 -21.06 0.76
N THR A 31 6.89 -20.53 1.77
CA THR A 31 6.32 -20.37 3.11
C THR A 31 5.09 -19.46 3.12
N PHE A 32 5.12 -18.38 2.34
CA PHE A 32 4.01 -17.43 2.25
C PHE A 32 2.78 -18.06 1.59
N THR A 33 2.94 -18.67 0.40
CA THR A 33 1.82 -19.26 -0.33
C THR A 33 1.16 -20.38 0.45
N GLY A 34 1.93 -21.31 1.00
CA GLY A 34 1.43 -22.42 1.80
C GLY A 34 0.79 -22.04 3.14
N LYS A 35 0.91 -20.77 3.56
CA LYS A 35 0.30 -20.30 4.81
C LYS A 35 -0.89 -19.35 4.60
N ILE A 36 -1.21 -18.97 3.40
CA ILE A 36 -2.28 -17.99 3.13
C ILE A 36 -3.62 -18.49 3.65
N MET A 37 -4.04 -19.69 3.25
CA MET A 37 -5.36 -20.21 3.62
C MET A 37 -5.49 -20.42 5.13
N GLY A 38 -4.54 -21.08 5.76
CA GLY A 38 -4.57 -21.26 7.22
C GLY A 38 -4.53 -19.93 8.00
N SER A 39 -3.87 -18.91 7.46
CA SER A 39 -3.87 -17.57 8.07
C SER A 39 -5.23 -16.88 7.94
N LEU A 40 -5.91 -17.02 6.80
CA LEU A 40 -7.25 -16.50 6.59
C LEU A 40 -8.27 -17.19 7.50
N GLU A 41 -8.24 -18.51 7.59
CA GLU A 41 -9.09 -19.30 8.51
C GLU A 41 -8.86 -18.88 9.97
N TYR A 42 -7.61 -18.65 10.35
CA TYR A 42 -7.28 -18.17 11.69
C TYR A 42 -7.85 -16.77 11.95
N LEU A 43 -7.77 -15.84 11.00
CA LEU A 43 -8.38 -14.52 11.13
C LEU A 43 -9.90 -14.60 11.26
N GLU A 44 -10.57 -15.45 10.48
CA GLU A 44 -12.01 -15.71 10.59
C GLU A 44 -12.38 -16.31 11.95
N HIS A 45 -11.58 -17.27 12.44
CA HIS A 45 -11.77 -17.85 13.78
C HIS A 45 -11.63 -16.80 14.90
N LEU A 46 -10.74 -15.83 14.73
CA LEU A 46 -10.61 -14.69 15.64
C LEU A 46 -11.79 -13.70 15.55
N GLY A 47 -12.68 -13.87 14.58
CA GLY A 47 -13.82 -12.99 14.34
C GLY A 47 -13.50 -11.75 13.51
N VAL A 48 -12.35 -11.74 12.78
CA VAL A 48 -12.03 -10.64 11.86
C VAL A 48 -13.02 -10.67 10.71
N PRO A 49 -13.76 -9.58 10.45
CA PRO A 49 -14.69 -9.53 9.34
C PRO A 49 -13.92 -9.50 8.03
N LEU A 50 -13.99 -10.62 7.29
CA LEU A 50 -13.44 -10.72 5.94
C LEU A 50 -14.58 -10.61 4.92
N ARG A 51 -14.41 -9.68 3.99
CA ARG A 51 -15.30 -9.55 2.84
C ARG A 51 -14.82 -10.46 1.72
N GLU A 52 -15.70 -11.32 1.24
CA GLU A 52 -15.48 -12.11 0.04
C GLU A 52 -16.02 -11.39 -1.20
N ALA A 53 -15.41 -11.67 -2.33
CA ALA A 53 -15.98 -11.28 -3.62
C ALA A 53 -17.36 -11.95 -3.78
N LYS A 54 -18.43 -11.14 -3.84
CA LYS A 54 -19.82 -11.62 -3.90
C LYS A 54 -20.19 -12.25 -5.24
N ALA A 55 -19.41 -11.96 -6.29
CA ALA A 55 -19.63 -12.49 -7.63
C ALA A 55 -18.33 -12.59 -8.40
N ASN A 56 -18.30 -13.37 -9.49
CA ASN A 56 -17.13 -13.46 -10.38
C ASN A 56 -16.66 -12.10 -10.93
N LYS A 57 -17.54 -11.10 -10.96
CA LYS A 57 -17.22 -9.71 -11.35
C LYS A 57 -16.34 -8.96 -10.34
N GLU A 58 -16.30 -9.43 -9.10
CA GLU A 58 -15.47 -8.85 -8.03
C GLU A 58 -14.13 -9.60 -7.86
N ARG A 59 -13.88 -10.64 -8.64
CA ARG A 59 -12.56 -11.25 -8.72
C ARG A 59 -11.65 -10.29 -9.44
N GLU A 60 -10.65 -9.80 -8.75
CA GLU A 60 -9.72 -8.85 -9.34
C GLU A 60 -8.64 -9.57 -10.13
N PHE A 61 -8.50 -9.14 -11.39
CA PHE A 61 -7.34 -9.42 -12.20
C PHE A 61 -6.42 -8.21 -12.15
N ILE A 62 -5.22 -8.41 -11.62
CA ILE A 62 -4.19 -7.37 -11.59
C ILE A 62 -3.11 -7.72 -12.61
N PRO A 63 -3.19 -7.17 -13.82
CA PRO A 63 -2.39 -7.61 -14.96
C PRO A 63 -0.88 -7.38 -14.78
N CYS A 64 -0.49 -6.56 -13.83
CA CYS A 64 0.93 -6.30 -13.55
C CYS A 64 1.64 -7.44 -12.83
N PHE A 65 0.91 -8.34 -12.16
CA PHE A 65 1.53 -9.45 -11.42
C PHE A 65 0.78 -10.79 -11.50
N ASP A 66 -0.35 -10.85 -12.16
CA ASP A 66 -1.07 -12.12 -12.31
C ASP A 66 -1.50 -12.34 -13.76
N HIS A 67 -1.83 -13.58 -14.10
CA HIS A 67 -2.30 -14.01 -15.42
C HIS A 67 -3.77 -14.46 -15.38
N LYS A 68 -4.38 -14.50 -14.20
CA LYS A 68 -5.78 -14.90 -14.00
C LYS A 68 -6.42 -14.16 -12.83
N ASN A 69 -7.75 -14.23 -12.78
CA ASN A 69 -8.51 -13.77 -11.62
C ASN A 69 -8.33 -14.76 -10.46
N ARG A 70 -8.02 -14.24 -9.28
CA ARG A 70 -7.90 -15.05 -8.06
C ARG A 70 -8.98 -14.70 -7.05
N LEU A 71 -9.18 -15.60 -6.10
CA LEU A 71 -10.03 -15.35 -4.95
C LEU A 71 -9.52 -14.10 -4.20
N TRP A 72 -10.42 -13.18 -3.94
CA TRP A 72 -10.10 -11.96 -3.22
C TRP A 72 -10.87 -11.94 -1.89
N LYS A 73 -10.13 -11.73 -0.79
CA LYS A 73 -10.69 -11.52 0.55
C LYS A 73 -10.15 -10.22 1.09
N GLY A 74 -11.03 -9.30 1.45
CA GLY A 74 -10.69 -7.99 2.01
C GLY A 74 -11.00 -7.92 3.50
N ILE A 75 -10.14 -7.25 4.25
CA ILE A 75 -10.40 -6.94 5.66
C ILE A 75 -11.34 -5.73 5.72
N GLU A 76 -12.48 -5.88 6.37
CA GLU A 76 -13.43 -4.78 6.55
C GLU A 76 -12.95 -3.80 7.62
N LYS A 77 -12.94 -2.53 7.27
CA LYS A 77 -12.65 -1.42 8.21
C LYS A 77 -13.97 -0.67 8.51
N PRO A 78 -14.18 -0.16 9.73
CA PRO A 78 -13.32 -0.19 10.93
C PRO A 78 -13.44 -1.44 11.81
N GLY A 79 -14.37 -2.36 11.51
CA GLY A 79 -14.72 -3.49 12.36
C GLY A 79 -13.54 -4.36 12.81
N SER A 80 -12.57 -4.61 11.91
CA SER A 80 -11.39 -5.40 12.22
C SER A 80 -10.52 -4.81 13.33
N SER A 81 -10.26 -3.50 13.29
CA SER A 81 -9.45 -2.82 14.32
C SER A 81 -10.12 -2.87 15.70
N GLN A 82 -11.43 -2.66 15.72
CA GLN A 82 -12.22 -2.71 16.96
C GLN A 82 -12.23 -4.13 17.55
N MET A 83 -12.41 -5.13 16.69
CA MET A 83 -12.39 -6.53 17.09
C MET A 83 -11.01 -6.95 17.62
N MET A 84 -9.92 -6.62 16.94
CA MET A 84 -8.55 -6.92 17.39
C MET A 84 -8.23 -6.25 18.73
N SER A 85 -8.61 -4.98 18.91
CA SER A 85 -8.47 -4.26 20.18
C SER A 85 -9.28 -4.89 21.31
N LYS A 86 -10.50 -5.38 21.02
CA LYS A 86 -11.32 -6.12 21.99
C LYS A 86 -10.60 -7.41 22.38
N ARG A 87 -10.09 -8.17 21.41
CA ARG A 87 -9.39 -9.43 21.65
C ARG A 87 -8.13 -9.27 22.50
N LEU A 88 -7.34 -8.23 22.26
CA LEU A 88 -6.17 -7.90 23.11
C LEU A 88 -6.56 -7.69 24.57
N ARG A 89 -7.67 -6.97 24.82
CA ARG A 89 -8.17 -6.75 26.19
C ARG A 89 -8.65 -8.04 26.85
N GLU A 90 -9.39 -8.90 26.12
CA GLU A 90 -9.85 -10.20 26.61
C GLU A 90 -8.67 -11.09 27.01
N LEU A 91 -7.62 -11.10 26.22
CA LEU A 91 -6.39 -11.85 26.47
C LEU A 91 -5.48 -11.17 27.52
N LYS A 92 -5.89 -10.01 28.04
CA LYS A 92 -5.12 -9.23 29.02
C LYS A 92 -3.69 -8.92 28.54
N VAL A 93 -3.52 -8.68 27.23
CA VAL A 93 -2.23 -8.27 26.66
C VAL A 93 -1.92 -6.87 27.15
N ALA A 94 -0.73 -6.67 27.72
CA ALA A 94 -0.27 -5.36 28.15
C ALA A 94 0.09 -4.51 26.92
N CYS A 95 -0.69 -3.47 26.66
CA CYS A 95 -0.40 -2.49 25.60
C CYS A 95 0.34 -1.30 26.23
N LEU A 96 1.59 -1.10 25.79
CA LEU A 96 2.43 -0.01 26.25
C LEU A 96 2.39 1.14 25.24
N GLU A 97 1.54 2.11 25.50
CA GLU A 97 1.33 3.27 24.62
C GLU A 97 2.37 4.38 24.85
N HIS A 98 2.52 5.26 23.87
CA HIS A 98 3.46 6.40 23.90
C HIS A 98 4.91 6.00 24.11
N MET A 99 5.30 4.84 23.58
CA MET A 99 6.67 4.32 23.63
C MET A 99 7.24 4.15 22.22
N THR A 100 8.49 4.52 22.06
CA THR A 100 9.26 4.26 20.84
C THR A 100 10.41 3.33 21.18
N ILE A 101 10.45 2.16 20.54
CA ILE A 101 11.59 1.24 20.68
C ILE A 101 12.78 1.84 19.92
N ILE A 102 13.92 1.93 20.60
CA ILE A 102 15.16 2.53 20.06
C ILE A 102 16.31 1.53 19.95
N ARG A 103 16.20 0.39 20.60
CA ARG A 103 17.19 -0.69 20.55
C ARG A 103 16.56 -2.03 20.91
N LEU A 104 17.05 -3.12 20.32
CA LEU A 104 16.83 -4.48 20.81
C LEU A 104 17.93 -4.85 21.81
N LEU A 105 17.54 -5.43 22.94
CA LEU A 105 18.49 -5.90 23.95
C LEU A 105 18.95 -7.32 23.58
N LYS A 106 20.26 -7.56 23.69
CA LYS A 106 20.87 -8.86 23.38
C LYS A 106 21.67 -9.38 24.55
N GLU A 107 21.64 -10.68 24.71
CA GLU A 107 22.55 -11.46 25.54
C GLU A 107 23.29 -12.45 24.60
N GLY A 108 24.55 -12.15 24.28
CA GLY A 108 25.26 -12.83 23.19
C GLY A 108 24.56 -12.57 21.84
N GLU A 109 24.24 -13.64 21.13
CA GLU A 109 23.52 -13.56 19.85
C GLU A 109 21.97 -13.57 19.98
N ARG A 110 21.46 -13.73 21.20
CA ARG A 110 20.03 -13.85 21.44
C ARG A 110 19.42 -12.50 21.81
N VAL A 111 18.32 -12.14 21.14
CA VAL A 111 17.49 -11.00 21.57
C VAL A 111 16.70 -11.39 22.83
N CYS A 112 16.81 -10.58 23.87
CA CYS A 112 16.19 -10.80 25.18
C CYS A 112 15.28 -9.66 25.64
N GLY A 113 14.98 -8.72 24.75
CA GLY A 113 14.11 -7.60 25.08
C GLY A 113 14.29 -6.41 24.16
N ALA A 114 13.79 -5.27 24.62
CA ALA A 114 13.89 -4.00 23.91
C ALA A 114 14.07 -2.83 24.89
N LEU A 115 14.79 -1.79 24.45
CA LEU A 115 14.89 -0.51 25.10
C LEU A 115 13.94 0.47 24.41
N ALA A 116 13.08 1.10 25.19
CA ALA A 116 12.11 2.09 24.73
C ALA A 116 12.36 3.46 25.34
N VAL A 117 11.98 4.49 24.59
CA VAL A 117 11.79 5.85 25.10
C VAL A 117 10.31 6.06 25.34
N LYS A 118 9.93 6.39 26.56
CA LYS A 118 8.58 6.80 26.91
C LYS A 118 8.53 8.32 26.99
N ARG A 119 7.63 8.93 26.21
CA ARG A 119 7.35 10.36 26.31
C ARG A 119 6.56 10.65 27.60
N LYS A 120 6.93 11.71 28.30
CA LYS A 120 6.24 12.29 29.47
C LYS A 120 5.86 13.72 29.17
N ASP A 121 5.04 14.31 30.01
CA ASP A 121 4.65 15.72 29.90
C ASP A 121 5.89 16.63 29.93
N GLU A 122 6.85 16.28 30.78
CA GLU A 122 8.17 16.91 30.84
C GLU A 122 9.26 15.87 30.56
N GLY A 123 9.84 15.91 29.32
CA GLY A 123 10.98 15.11 28.93
C GLY A 123 10.66 13.66 28.56
N PHE A 124 11.64 12.81 28.79
CA PHE A 124 11.60 11.40 28.39
C PHE A 124 12.14 10.50 29.51
N SER A 125 11.70 9.25 29.52
CA SER A 125 12.30 8.20 30.35
C SER A 125 12.66 7.00 29.49
N LEU A 126 13.73 6.33 29.83
CA LEU A 126 14.09 5.04 29.28
C LEU A 126 13.31 3.93 30.01
N VAL A 127 12.84 2.98 29.25
CA VAL A 127 12.10 1.81 29.73
C VAL A 127 12.73 0.57 29.14
N GLU A 128 13.19 -0.31 29.99
CA GLU A 128 13.70 -1.62 29.59
C GLU A 128 12.55 -2.63 29.66
N ILE A 129 12.37 -3.36 28.57
CA ILE A 129 11.33 -4.38 28.39
C ILE A 129 12.03 -5.71 28.17
N LEU A 130 12.01 -6.59 29.14
CA LEU A 130 12.61 -7.93 29.03
C LEU A 130 11.58 -8.92 28.49
N SER A 131 11.98 -9.72 27.52
CA SER A 131 11.15 -10.74 26.89
C SER A 131 12.00 -11.84 26.28
N PRO A 132 11.60 -13.11 26.36
CA PRO A 132 12.33 -14.22 25.75
C PRO A 132 12.34 -14.19 24.21
N ALA A 133 11.45 -13.41 23.60
CA ALA A 133 11.36 -13.22 22.15
C ALA A 133 10.76 -11.85 21.81
N VAL A 134 11.11 -11.30 20.67
CA VAL A 134 10.58 -10.04 20.14
C VAL A 134 10.07 -10.27 18.72
N ILE A 135 8.84 -9.82 18.45
CA ILE A 135 8.26 -9.79 17.10
C ILE A 135 8.27 -8.35 16.62
N LEU A 136 8.95 -8.09 15.49
CA LEU A 136 8.93 -6.80 14.83
C LEU A 136 7.74 -6.73 13.86
N ALA A 137 6.78 -5.86 14.15
CA ALA A 137 5.59 -5.60 13.33
C ALA A 137 5.43 -4.10 13.10
N THR A 138 6.54 -3.42 12.74
CA THR A 138 6.68 -1.96 12.73
C THR A 138 6.30 -1.32 11.39
N GLY A 139 5.80 -2.09 10.44
CA GLY A 139 5.49 -1.62 9.10
C GLY A 139 6.75 -1.36 8.26
N GLY A 140 6.58 -0.60 7.19
CA GLY A 140 7.63 -0.31 6.23
C GLY A 140 8.44 0.94 6.54
N MET A 141 8.95 1.60 5.47
CA MET A 141 9.84 2.74 5.60
C MET A 141 9.37 3.98 4.79
N GLY A 142 8.09 4.05 4.43
CA GLY A 142 7.55 5.15 3.62
C GLY A 142 7.77 6.53 4.26
N GLY A 143 7.86 6.61 5.59
CA GLY A 143 8.12 7.83 6.34
C GLY A 143 9.48 8.48 6.08
N LEU A 144 10.43 7.78 5.45
CA LEU A 144 11.72 8.32 5.03
C LEU A 144 11.61 9.24 3.81
N PHE A 145 10.52 9.16 3.06
CA PHE A 145 10.32 9.93 1.84
C PHE A 145 9.56 11.23 2.11
N THR A 146 9.98 12.33 1.51
CA THR A 146 9.30 13.62 1.60
C THR A 146 7.89 13.52 1.01
N HIS A 147 7.77 12.88 -0.17
CA HIS A 147 6.48 12.63 -0.83
C HIS A 147 6.03 11.20 -0.54
N ARG A 148 5.14 11.03 0.43
CA ARG A 148 4.63 9.74 0.89
C ARG A 148 3.13 9.75 1.16
N LEU A 149 2.51 8.60 0.97
CA LEU A 149 1.10 8.34 1.30
C LEU A 149 0.94 7.60 2.63
N THR A 150 2.05 7.12 3.20
CA THR A 150 2.08 6.49 4.53
C THR A 150 2.08 7.53 5.64
N THR A 151 1.77 7.10 6.85
CA THR A 151 1.86 7.92 8.07
C THR A 151 3.31 8.26 8.40
N ASP A 152 3.52 9.30 9.21
CA ASP A 152 4.85 9.83 9.51
C ASP A 152 5.68 8.94 10.45
N ASP A 153 5.03 8.03 11.15
CA ASP A 153 5.63 7.08 12.09
C ASP A 153 6.21 5.82 11.44
N VAL A 154 5.91 5.58 10.15
CA VAL A 154 6.45 4.45 9.37
C VAL A 154 7.86 4.79 8.87
N THR A 155 8.83 4.81 9.77
CA THR A 155 10.18 5.38 9.54
C THR A 155 11.26 4.36 9.21
N GLY A 156 10.93 3.07 9.09
CA GLY A 156 11.94 2.02 8.88
C GLY A 156 12.75 1.66 10.13
N ILE A 157 12.32 2.10 11.30
CA ILE A 157 13.05 1.80 12.55
C ILE A 157 13.15 0.29 12.83
N GLY A 158 12.12 -0.49 12.46
CA GLY A 158 12.15 -1.94 12.65
C GLY A 158 13.20 -2.63 11.79
N GLN A 159 13.36 -2.20 10.54
CA GLN A 159 14.40 -2.69 9.64
C GLN A 159 15.79 -2.35 10.19
N TYR A 160 15.99 -1.13 10.68
CA TYR A 160 17.21 -0.73 11.33
C TYR A 160 17.52 -1.59 12.57
N LEU A 161 16.55 -1.79 13.47
CA LEU A 161 16.71 -2.60 14.66
C LEU A 161 17.01 -4.07 14.35
N ALA A 162 16.38 -4.61 13.31
CA ALA A 162 16.66 -5.95 12.82
C ALA A 162 18.09 -6.07 12.31
N LEU A 163 18.53 -5.13 11.47
CA LEU A 163 19.89 -5.09 10.93
C LEU A 163 20.95 -4.96 12.04
N GLU A 164 20.76 -4.04 12.98
CA GLU A 164 21.65 -3.84 14.13
C GLU A 164 21.74 -5.12 14.99
N SER A 165 20.67 -5.90 15.03
CA SER A 165 20.61 -7.17 15.76
C SER A 165 21.20 -8.37 15.01
N GLY A 166 21.65 -8.19 13.76
CA GLY A 166 22.30 -9.21 12.93
C GLY A 166 21.38 -9.88 11.91
N ALA A 167 20.14 -9.39 11.71
CA ALA A 167 19.27 -9.91 10.66
C ALA A 167 19.78 -9.49 9.26
N LYS A 168 19.53 -10.34 8.28
CA LYS A 168 19.78 -10.01 6.87
C LYS A 168 18.56 -9.35 6.29
N LEU A 169 18.75 -8.22 5.62
CA LEU A 169 17.71 -7.48 4.92
C LEU A 169 17.91 -7.64 3.41
N PHE A 170 16.82 -7.63 2.67
CA PHE A 170 16.85 -7.68 1.20
C PHE A 170 15.64 -6.94 0.63
N ASN A 171 15.72 -6.54 -0.65
CA ASN A 171 14.65 -5.86 -1.39
C ASN A 171 14.23 -4.49 -0.79
N LEU A 172 15.06 -3.85 0.03
CA LEU A 172 14.72 -2.57 0.66
C LEU A 172 14.60 -1.42 -0.36
N GLU A 173 15.26 -1.54 -1.50
CA GLU A 173 15.20 -0.56 -2.60
C GLU A 173 13.85 -0.54 -3.33
N PHE A 174 13.04 -1.58 -3.19
CA PHE A 174 11.75 -1.65 -3.87
C PHE A 174 10.68 -0.90 -3.08
N MET A 175 10.35 0.27 -3.56
CA MET A 175 9.27 1.10 -3.04
C MET A 175 8.10 1.12 -4.02
N GLN A 176 6.90 0.83 -3.54
CA GLN A 176 5.68 1.06 -4.32
C GLN A 176 5.43 2.56 -4.47
N MET A 177 5.14 2.99 -5.68
CA MET A 177 4.83 4.37 -6.00
C MET A 177 3.40 4.48 -6.51
N MET A 178 2.66 5.49 -6.05
CA MET A 178 1.30 5.79 -6.48
C MET A 178 1.12 7.27 -6.69
N LEU A 179 0.15 7.66 -7.52
CA LEU A 179 -0.30 9.04 -7.57
C LEU A 179 -1.05 9.41 -6.30
N GLY A 180 -0.71 10.57 -5.78
CA GLY A 180 -1.37 11.16 -4.64
C GLY A 180 -1.58 12.65 -4.82
N HIS A 181 -2.56 13.19 -4.08
CA HIS A 181 -2.85 14.60 -4.08
C HIS A 181 -1.73 15.39 -3.40
N VAL A 182 -1.24 16.41 -4.10
CA VAL A 182 -0.38 17.46 -3.53
C VAL A 182 -1.24 18.54 -2.92
N HIS A 183 -2.29 18.95 -3.65
CA HIS A 183 -3.23 19.96 -3.27
C HIS A 183 -4.62 19.63 -3.87
N PRO A 184 -5.74 19.94 -3.22
CA PRO A 184 -5.88 20.60 -1.93
C PRO A 184 -5.85 19.64 -0.72
N ALA A 185 -5.87 18.33 -0.93
CA ALA A 185 -5.89 17.33 0.15
C ALA A 185 -4.62 16.48 0.14
N PRO A 186 -3.50 16.96 0.68
CA PRO A 186 -2.22 16.23 0.66
C PRO A 186 -2.34 14.84 1.27
N LYS A 187 -1.52 13.90 0.75
CA LYS A 187 -1.48 12.50 1.19
C LYS A 187 -2.78 11.70 0.91
N THR A 188 -3.66 12.20 0.05
CA THR A 188 -4.83 11.45 -0.42
C THR A 188 -4.42 10.66 -1.66
N ILE A 189 -4.71 9.36 -1.68
CA ILE A 189 -4.45 8.51 -2.84
C ILE A 189 -5.38 8.92 -3.98
N TYR A 190 -4.79 9.10 -5.17
CA TYR A 190 -5.57 9.24 -6.40
C TYR A 190 -6.03 7.86 -6.85
N ASN A 191 -7.36 7.68 -6.98
CA ASN A 191 -7.91 6.38 -7.36
C ASN A 191 -7.51 6.04 -8.80
N GLU A 192 -6.87 4.90 -8.99
CA GLU A 192 -6.37 4.45 -10.29
C GLU A 192 -7.46 4.35 -11.36
N LYS A 193 -8.67 3.97 -10.97
CA LYS A 193 -9.81 3.86 -11.90
C LYS A 193 -10.19 5.18 -12.56
N MET A 194 -9.67 6.29 -12.05
CA MET A 194 -9.89 7.62 -12.61
C MET A 194 -9.02 7.94 -13.81
N PHE A 195 -7.93 7.19 -14.07
CA PHE A 195 -7.03 7.51 -15.19
C PHE A 195 -7.77 7.65 -16.53
N ARG A 196 -8.65 6.72 -16.87
CA ARG A 196 -9.43 6.72 -18.12
C ARG A 196 -10.46 7.84 -18.22
N PHE A 197 -10.82 8.48 -17.10
CA PHE A 197 -11.81 9.56 -17.03
C PHE A 197 -11.18 10.93 -16.82
N SER A 198 -9.87 11.01 -16.93
CA SER A 198 -9.11 12.21 -16.57
C SER A 198 -8.25 12.69 -17.72
N ARG A 199 -8.06 14.01 -17.75
CA ARG A 199 -7.02 14.67 -18.51
C ARG A 199 -5.97 15.23 -17.57
N PHE A 200 -4.73 15.09 -17.93
CA PHE A 200 -3.59 15.49 -17.13
C PHE A 200 -2.85 16.64 -17.80
N TYR A 201 -2.52 17.66 -17.03
CA TYR A 201 -1.87 18.87 -17.53
C TYR A 201 -0.57 19.11 -16.79
N GLY A 202 0.50 19.25 -17.54
CA GLY A 202 1.79 19.71 -17.03
C GLY A 202 1.87 21.21 -16.90
N ALA A 203 3.10 21.74 -16.95
CA ALA A 203 3.35 23.18 -16.89
C ALA A 203 2.82 23.89 -18.13
N ASP A 204 3.08 23.34 -19.30
CA ASP A 204 2.93 24.04 -20.58
C ASP A 204 1.89 23.39 -21.50
N LYS A 205 1.53 22.12 -21.26
CA LYS A 205 0.65 21.37 -22.17
C LYS A 205 -0.15 20.28 -21.45
N GLU A 206 -1.18 19.79 -22.14
CA GLU A 206 -1.85 18.54 -21.79
C GLU A 206 -0.89 17.37 -22.02
N LEU A 207 -0.75 16.48 -21.04
CA LEU A 207 0.05 15.28 -21.15
C LEU A 207 -0.62 14.30 -22.13
N PHE A 208 0.21 13.53 -22.81
CA PHE A 208 -0.22 12.55 -23.81
C PHE A 208 -0.94 13.14 -25.05
N SER A 209 -0.95 14.47 -25.22
CA SER A 209 -1.56 15.12 -26.38
C SER A 209 -0.86 14.79 -27.72
N GLU A 210 0.39 14.34 -27.64
CA GLU A 210 1.19 13.92 -28.80
C GLU A 210 0.92 12.45 -29.22
N TRP A 211 0.16 11.71 -28.40
CA TRP A 211 -0.19 10.32 -28.71
C TRP A 211 -1.42 10.30 -29.58
N GLU A 212 -1.49 9.29 -30.48
CA GLU A 212 -2.73 9.01 -31.20
C GLU A 212 -3.85 8.71 -30.21
N GLU A 213 -5.07 9.16 -30.51
CA GLU A 213 -6.19 9.09 -29.57
C GLU A 213 -6.49 7.66 -29.10
N GLU A 214 -6.52 6.70 -30.03
CA GLU A 214 -6.74 5.28 -29.73
C GLU A 214 -5.66 4.73 -28.79
N GLU A 215 -4.40 5.07 -29.01
CA GLU A 215 -3.29 4.63 -28.17
C GLU A 215 -3.37 5.27 -26.77
N ARG A 216 -3.71 6.54 -26.70
CA ARG A 216 -3.91 7.25 -25.43
C ARG A 216 -5.00 6.60 -24.60
N GLU A 217 -6.18 6.37 -25.17
CA GLU A 217 -7.30 5.74 -24.50
C GLU A 217 -6.94 4.34 -24.01
N LYS A 218 -6.34 3.52 -24.85
CA LYS A 218 -5.87 2.18 -24.52
C LYS A 218 -4.90 2.17 -23.32
N GLN A 219 -3.94 3.10 -23.30
CA GLN A 219 -2.96 3.13 -22.21
C GLN A 219 -3.56 3.65 -20.91
N LEU A 220 -4.45 4.63 -20.94
CA LEU A 220 -5.15 5.12 -19.76
C LEU A 220 -6.13 4.07 -19.20
N GLU A 221 -6.83 3.34 -20.08
CA GLU A 221 -7.69 2.21 -19.68
C GLU A 221 -6.86 1.11 -19.01
N LEU A 222 -5.75 0.70 -19.62
CA LEU A 222 -4.84 -0.30 -19.02
C LEU A 222 -4.31 0.18 -17.66
N ARG A 223 -3.93 1.45 -17.57
CA ARG A 223 -3.44 2.05 -16.31
C ARG A 223 -4.51 2.11 -15.23
N SER A 224 -5.78 2.22 -15.61
CA SER A 224 -6.92 2.18 -14.69
C SER A 224 -7.14 0.82 -14.02
N GLY A 225 -6.46 -0.23 -14.47
CA GLY A 225 -6.63 -1.59 -13.96
C GLY A 225 -5.80 -1.93 -12.72
N TYR A 226 -4.93 -1.03 -12.23
CA TYR A 226 -4.06 -1.35 -11.09
C TYR A 226 -3.58 -0.09 -10.35
N GLY A 227 -3.36 -0.21 -9.04
CA GLY A 227 -3.00 0.90 -8.17
C GLY A 227 -1.53 1.34 -8.28
N PRO A 228 -0.56 0.59 -7.75
CA PRO A 228 0.84 1.02 -7.74
C PRO A 228 1.45 1.06 -9.14
N PHE A 229 2.44 1.93 -9.32
CA PHE A 229 3.25 1.97 -10.54
C PHE A 229 3.92 0.62 -10.82
N THR A 230 3.94 0.22 -12.10
CA THR A 230 4.67 -0.96 -12.56
C THR A 230 5.42 -0.70 -13.86
N THR A 231 6.62 -1.26 -13.99
CA THR A 231 7.41 -1.22 -15.22
C THR A 231 7.05 -2.34 -16.19
N ARG A 232 6.20 -3.29 -15.79
CA ARG A 232 5.91 -4.53 -16.53
C ARG A 232 4.95 -4.35 -17.70
N LEU A 233 4.09 -3.36 -17.64
CA LEU A 233 3.07 -3.10 -18.66
C LEU A 233 3.43 -1.91 -19.55
N SER A 234 2.88 -1.88 -20.76
CA SER A 234 3.08 -0.77 -21.72
C SER A 234 2.62 0.57 -21.16
N SER A 235 1.62 0.56 -20.26
CA SER A 235 1.11 1.74 -19.55
C SER A 235 2.11 2.40 -18.59
N LYS A 236 3.29 1.80 -18.36
CA LYS A 236 4.38 2.45 -17.62
C LYS A 236 4.75 3.83 -18.19
N LYS A 237 4.55 4.04 -19.50
CA LYS A 237 4.82 5.31 -20.14
C LYS A 237 3.91 6.44 -19.63
N VAL A 238 2.69 6.12 -19.19
CA VAL A 238 1.79 7.09 -18.52
C VAL A 238 2.42 7.58 -17.22
N ASP A 239 2.81 6.67 -16.34
CA ASP A 239 3.41 7.01 -15.05
C ASP A 239 4.75 7.73 -15.20
N LEU A 240 5.58 7.31 -16.16
CA LEU A 240 6.89 7.93 -16.42
C LEU A 240 6.75 9.37 -16.92
N GLU A 241 5.77 9.66 -17.78
CA GLU A 241 5.53 11.01 -18.26
C GLU A 241 4.97 11.90 -17.13
N ILE A 242 4.03 11.38 -16.36
CA ILE A 242 3.52 12.05 -15.15
C ILE A 242 4.65 12.34 -14.17
N TYR A 243 5.50 11.34 -13.89
CA TYR A 243 6.64 11.51 -12.99
C TYR A 243 7.59 12.59 -13.47
N LYS A 244 8.04 12.55 -14.72
CA LYS A 244 8.93 13.54 -15.31
C LYS A 244 8.36 14.94 -15.21
N GLU A 245 7.09 15.10 -15.52
CA GLU A 245 6.44 16.40 -15.48
C GLU A 245 6.24 16.89 -14.03
N SER A 246 5.89 16.01 -13.11
CA SER A 246 5.73 16.35 -11.69
C SER A 246 7.04 16.79 -11.01
N GLN A 247 8.20 16.40 -11.56
CA GLN A 247 9.50 16.88 -11.05
C GLN A 247 9.83 18.33 -11.48
N ARG A 248 9.16 18.86 -12.50
CA ARG A 248 9.37 20.24 -12.97
C ARG A 248 8.71 21.28 -12.08
N ARG A 249 7.72 20.87 -11.29
CA ARG A 249 6.92 21.77 -10.45
C ARG A 249 6.66 21.14 -9.08
N ARG A 250 6.77 21.97 -8.03
CA ARG A 250 6.47 21.52 -6.67
C ARG A 250 5.00 21.11 -6.50
N GLU A 251 4.10 21.75 -7.24
CA GLU A 251 2.67 21.48 -7.25
C GLU A 251 2.34 20.16 -7.95
N GLY A 252 3.26 19.63 -8.77
CA GLY A 252 3.04 18.42 -9.57
C GLY A 252 2.29 18.71 -10.87
N ILE A 253 1.42 17.79 -11.27
CA ILE A 253 0.56 17.89 -12.44
C ILE A 253 -0.88 18.19 -12.05
N ARG A 254 -1.60 18.93 -12.88
CA ARG A 254 -3.02 19.20 -12.70
C ARG A 254 -3.86 18.11 -13.35
N VAL A 255 -4.96 17.72 -12.68
CA VAL A 255 -5.94 16.78 -13.23
C VAL A 255 -7.28 17.49 -13.46
N VAL A 256 -7.96 17.14 -14.55
CA VAL A 256 -9.31 17.59 -14.87
C VAL A 256 -10.13 16.35 -15.24
N TYR A 257 -11.29 16.19 -14.61
CA TYR A 257 -12.19 15.09 -14.91
C TYR A 257 -13.05 15.40 -16.12
N GLN A 258 -13.28 14.39 -16.98
CA GLN A 258 -14.09 14.53 -18.17
C GLN A 258 -15.57 14.82 -17.80
N GLU A 259 -16.25 15.63 -18.61
CA GLU A 259 -17.63 16.04 -18.33
C GLU A 259 -18.61 14.85 -18.35
N GLU A 260 -18.31 13.83 -19.13
CA GLU A 260 -19.14 12.62 -19.19
C GLU A 260 -19.20 11.91 -17.84
N VAL A 261 -18.06 11.72 -17.17
CA VAL A 261 -18.01 11.05 -15.87
C VAL A 261 -18.63 11.88 -14.78
N LYS A 262 -18.63 13.22 -14.89
CA LYS A 262 -19.32 14.10 -13.96
C LYS A 262 -20.84 13.89 -14.00
N ARG A 263 -21.38 13.63 -15.19
CA ARG A 263 -22.82 13.42 -15.41
C ARG A 263 -23.30 12.02 -15.11
N HIS A 264 -22.48 11.00 -15.47
CA HIS A 264 -22.82 9.59 -15.37
C HIS A 264 -21.72 8.85 -14.62
N GLN A 265 -21.73 8.97 -13.30
CA GLN A 265 -20.72 8.35 -12.44
C GLN A 265 -20.99 6.85 -12.25
N PRO A 266 -20.06 5.96 -12.65
CA PRO A 266 -20.08 4.58 -12.20
C PRO A 266 -20.09 4.51 -10.67
N GLU A 267 -20.73 3.49 -10.10
CA GLU A 267 -20.92 3.37 -8.64
C GLU A 267 -19.60 3.48 -7.84
N PHE A 268 -18.53 2.85 -8.33
CA PHE A 268 -17.23 2.91 -7.66
C PHE A 268 -16.62 4.33 -7.66
N ILE A 269 -16.88 5.13 -8.70
CA ILE A 269 -16.45 6.54 -8.78
C ILE A 269 -17.27 7.39 -7.82
N LYS A 270 -18.57 7.19 -7.81
CA LYS A 270 -19.48 7.86 -6.89
C LYS A 270 -19.04 7.61 -5.44
N THR A 271 -18.83 6.35 -5.05
CA THR A 271 -18.37 6.00 -3.70
C THR A 271 -17.06 6.70 -3.33
N TYR A 272 -16.11 6.79 -4.26
CA TYR A 272 -14.84 7.48 -4.02
C TYR A 272 -15.04 8.99 -3.83
N PHE A 273 -15.86 9.64 -4.65
CA PHE A 273 -16.11 11.09 -4.53
C PHE A 273 -17.04 11.44 -3.36
N ASP A 274 -17.99 10.58 -2.99
CA ASP A 274 -18.76 10.73 -1.77
C ASP A 274 -17.84 10.74 -0.54
N TRP A 275 -16.89 9.81 -0.48
CA TRP A 275 -15.86 9.78 0.54
C TRP A 275 -14.94 11.02 0.51
N LEU A 276 -14.48 11.45 -0.66
CA LEU A 276 -13.66 12.67 -0.80
C LEU A 276 -14.41 13.90 -0.33
N LYS A 277 -15.69 13.99 -0.63
CA LYS A 277 -16.55 15.10 -0.20
C LYS A 277 -16.73 15.11 1.31
N GLU A 278 -17.00 13.95 1.90
CA GLU A 278 -17.20 13.81 3.34
C GLU A 278 -15.91 14.08 4.14
N GLU A 279 -14.82 13.44 3.76
CA GLU A 279 -13.58 13.47 4.53
C GLU A 279 -12.63 14.61 4.18
N LYS A 280 -12.70 15.12 2.96
CA LYS A 280 -11.74 16.11 2.42
C LYS A 280 -12.40 17.36 1.86
N ASN A 281 -13.72 17.41 1.83
CA ASN A 281 -14.52 18.48 1.21
C ASN A 281 -14.13 18.74 -0.25
N LEU A 282 -13.89 17.65 -1.01
CA LEU A 282 -13.49 17.69 -2.42
C LEU A 282 -14.55 17.10 -3.33
N THR A 283 -14.71 17.73 -4.49
CA THR A 283 -15.59 17.30 -5.58
C THR A 283 -14.81 17.12 -6.89
N MET A 284 -15.48 16.67 -7.96
CA MET A 284 -14.88 16.59 -9.29
C MET A 284 -14.60 17.96 -9.93
N ASP A 285 -15.19 19.03 -9.41
CA ASP A 285 -15.03 20.39 -9.95
C ASP A 285 -13.84 21.12 -9.31
N ASP A 286 -13.28 20.55 -8.24
CA ASP A 286 -12.13 21.14 -7.58
C ASP A 286 -10.86 20.95 -8.40
N LEU A 287 -10.00 21.96 -8.32
CA LEU A 287 -8.68 21.93 -8.94
C LEU A 287 -7.74 21.04 -8.12
N VAL A 288 -7.38 19.88 -8.69
CA VAL A 288 -6.52 18.89 -8.03
C VAL A 288 -5.15 18.83 -8.70
N TRP A 289 -4.13 18.80 -7.85
CA TRP A 289 -2.74 18.63 -8.25
C TRP A 289 -2.21 17.30 -7.70
N LEU A 290 -1.52 16.55 -8.55
CA LEU A 290 -1.03 15.23 -8.26
C LEU A 290 0.49 15.14 -8.42
N SER A 291 1.12 14.27 -7.65
CA SER A 291 2.50 13.84 -7.85
C SER A 291 2.68 12.37 -7.53
N MET A 292 3.83 11.83 -7.89
CA MET A 292 4.18 10.47 -7.55
C MET A 292 4.69 10.40 -6.10
N TYR A 293 4.10 9.52 -5.30
CA TYR A 293 4.37 9.37 -3.87
C TYR A 293 4.81 7.96 -3.54
N ALA A 294 5.72 7.81 -2.58
CA ALA A 294 6.01 6.55 -1.94
C ALA A 294 4.77 6.05 -1.18
N HIS A 295 4.33 4.83 -1.45
CA HIS A 295 3.12 4.25 -0.87
C HIS A 295 3.45 3.14 0.14
N ALA A 296 4.25 2.15 -0.25
CA ALA A 296 4.65 1.06 0.63
C ALA A 296 6.04 0.56 0.27
N SER A 297 6.76 0.06 1.25
CA SER A 297 8.01 -0.68 1.01
C SER A 297 7.71 -2.15 0.78
N ASN A 298 8.48 -2.79 -0.10
CA ASN A 298 8.39 -4.20 -0.43
C ASN A 298 9.51 -5.03 0.23
N GLY A 299 10.29 -4.41 1.10
CA GLY A 299 11.38 -5.05 1.84
C GLY A 299 10.93 -5.67 3.17
#